data_97b9cce81351bbbcea86b16fa92bd9b2
#
_entry.id   97b9cce81351bbbcea86b16fa92bd9b2
#
_cell.length_a   1.000
_cell.length_b   1.000
_cell.length_c   1.000
_cell.angle_alpha   90.00
_cell.angle_beta   90.00
_cell.angle_gamma   90.00
#
_symmetry.space_group_name_H-M   'P 1'
#
loop_
_entity.id
_entity.type
_entity.pdbx_description
1 polymer ?
#
loop_
_entity_poly.entity_id
_entity_poly.type
_entity_poly.pdbx_seq_one_letter_code
_entity_poly.pdbx_strand_id
1 'polypeptide(L)'
;MIEDLCAISTAMHHTTPPSTQLPYAQACENNQAPILAVLQTALQSSRHVLEIGSGTGQHSVYFAPRLPQLTWQTSDLTDNHPGIQAWHAAHTAPNLRAPLEFDMATSAWPTPADQFEFDAVFTSNTCHIVAWPLVQRMFELVGTHLPASGVFAIYGPFNYGGRFTSDSNQAFDAWLRQRDARSGLRDFEAVVALAKLHGMQLQRDEAMPANNRTLVFRKWLSQ
;
A
#
# COMPACT_ATOMS: atom_id res chain seq x y z
N MET A 1 4.82 23.47 -55.16
CA MET A 1 4.37 24.78 -54.70
C MET A 1 3.05 24.51 -54.01
N ILE A 2 3.05 24.20 -52.71
CA ILE A 2 3.10 25.11 -51.59
C ILE A 2 1.91 26.07 -51.67
N GLU A 3 1.01 25.88 -50.71
CA GLU A 3 0.39 26.90 -49.82
C GLU A 3 -0.80 26.25 -49.16
N ASP A 4 -0.67 25.94 -47.89
CA ASP A 4 -1.23 26.62 -46.73
C ASP A 4 -2.69 27.11 -46.87
N LEU A 5 -3.58 26.43 -46.17
CA LEU A 5 -4.79 27.04 -45.66
C LEU A 5 -5.05 26.54 -44.22
N CYS A 6 -4.75 27.44 -43.32
CA CYS A 6 -5.10 27.44 -41.92
C CYS A 6 -6.61 27.28 -41.75
N ALA A 7 -7.08 26.12 -41.29
CA ALA A 7 -8.45 25.91 -40.83
C ALA A 7 -8.48 25.91 -39.31
N ILE A 8 -9.04 26.97 -38.75
CA ILE A 8 -9.41 27.13 -37.35
C ILE A 8 -10.42 26.03 -37.01
N SER A 9 -9.94 24.93 -36.43
CA SER A 9 -10.80 23.89 -35.87
C SER A 9 -11.16 24.27 -34.43
N THR A 10 -12.40 24.67 -34.26
CA THR A 10 -13.06 24.85 -32.97
C THR A 10 -12.96 23.57 -32.19
N ALA A 11 -12.12 23.51 -31.14
CA ALA A 11 -12.01 22.40 -30.26
C ALA A 11 -13.32 22.21 -29.49
N MET A 12 -14.17 21.31 -29.99
CA MET A 12 -15.24 20.76 -29.18
C MET A 12 -14.56 19.92 -28.06
N HIS A 13 -14.67 20.40 -26.85
CA HIS A 13 -14.35 19.60 -25.66
C HIS A 13 -15.31 18.40 -25.63
N HIS A 14 -14.90 17.30 -26.23
CA HIS A 14 -15.49 16.02 -25.93
C HIS A 14 -15.09 15.68 -24.50
N THR A 15 -15.96 16.00 -23.55
CA THR A 15 -15.95 15.36 -22.25
C THR A 15 -16.32 13.90 -22.49
N THR A 16 -15.31 13.06 -22.62
CA THR A 16 -15.49 11.61 -22.56
C THR A 16 -16.18 11.32 -21.21
N PRO A 17 -17.34 10.65 -21.20
CA PRO A 17 -17.96 10.27 -19.94
C PRO A 17 -16.93 9.43 -19.14
N PRO A 18 -16.86 9.58 -17.82
CA PRO A 18 -15.92 8.81 -17.01
C PRO A 18 -16.12 7.33 -17.33
N SER A 19 -15.02 6.65 -17.64
CA SER A 19 -15.01 5.20 -17.86
C SER A 19 -15.76 4.55 -16.69
N THR A 20 -16.85 3.83 -16.98
CA THR A 20 -17.61 3.05 -16.01
C THR A 20 -16.82 1.85 -15.47
N GLN A 21 -15.60 1.65 -15.97
CA GLN A 21 -14.73 0.56 -15.59
C GLN A 21 -13.92 0.95 -14.37
N LEU A 22 -14.05 0.16 -13.29
CA LEU A 22 -13.26 0.33 -12.08
C LEU A 22 -11.76 0.16 -12.39
N PRO A 23 -10.87 0.99 -11.80
CA PRO A 23 -9.43 0.79 -11.95
C PRO A 23 -9.05 -0.59 -11.43
N TYR A 24 -8.26 -1.34 -12.19
CA TYR A 24 -8.01 -2.75 -11.91
C TYR A 24 -6.52 -3.08 -11.97
N ALA A 25 -6.06 -3.84 -10.98
CA ALA A 25 -4.73 -4.40 -10.93
C ALA A 25 -4.81 -5.92 -10.73
N GLN A 26 -4.37 -6.69 -11.71
CA GLN A 26 -4.35 -8.16 -11.64
C GLN A 26 -3.55 -8.66 -10.43
N ALA A 27 -2.49 -7.95 -10.05
CA ALA A 27 -1.68 -8.29 -8.88
C ALA A 27 -2.52 -8.31 -7.59
N CYS A 28 -3.45 -7.36 -7.42
CA CYS A 28 -4.34 -7.31 -6.25
C CYS A 28 -5.26 -8.54 -6.20
N GLU A 29 -5.83 -8.95 -7.33
CA GLU A 29 -6.67 -10.14 -7.37
C GLU A 29 -5.87 -11.42 -7.06
N ASN A 30 -4.67 -11.54 -7.60
CA ASN A 30 -3.84 -12.72 -7.41
C ASN A 30 -3.35 -12.90 -5.96
N ASN A 31 -3.13 -11.81 -5.22
CA ASN A 31 -2.50 -11.84 -3.90
C ASN A 31 -3.47 -11.62 -2.73
N GLN A 32 -4.70 -11.15 -2.98
CA GLN A 32 -5.65 -10.79 -1.92
C GLN A 32 -5.96 -11.97 -0.97
N ALA A 33 -6.22 -13.17 -1.48
CA ALA A 33 -6.57 -14.31 -0.64
C ALA A 33 -5.38 -14.79 0.23
N PRO A 34 -4.15 -14.97 -0.30
CA PRO A 34 -2.99 -15.27 0.52
C PRO A 34 -2.68 -14.19 1.57
N ILE A 35 -2.78 -12.90 1.21
CA ILE A 35 -2.57 -11.80 2.16
C ILE A 35 -3.61 -11.86 3.28
N LEU A 36 -4.90 -12.05 2.95
CA LEU A 36 -5.96 -12.17 3.95
C LEU A 36 -5.66 -13.24 4.98
N ALA A 37 -5.20 -14.42 4.57
CA ALA A 37 -4.87 -15.52 5.48
C ALA A 37 -3.82 -15.12 6.54
N VAL A 38 -2.84 -14.30 6.15
CA VAL A 38 -1.85 -13.76 7.09
C VAL A 38 -2.48 -12.69 7.99
N LEU A 39 -3.26 -11.74 7.41
CA LEU A 39 -3.87 -10.64 8.15
C LEU A 39 -4.88 -11.12 9.18
N GLN A 40 -5.65 -12.19 8.91
CA GLN A 40 -6.60 -12.78 9.86
C GLN A 40 -5.95 -13.16 11.18
N THR A 41 -4.72 -13.68 11.15
CA THR A 41 -3.98 -14.03 12.36
C THR A 41 -3.17 -12.86 12.92
N ALA A 42 -2.55 -12.05 12.06
CA ALA A 42 -1.71 -10.95 12.48
C ALA A 42 -2.51 -9.83 13.16
N LEU A 43 -3.73 -9.54 12.66
CA LEU A 43 -4.60 -8.44 13.11
C LEU A 43 -5.75 -8.92 14.01
N GLN A 44 -5.69 -10.14 14.55
CA GLN A 44 -6.77 -10.72 15.36
C GLN A 44 -7.18 -9.84 16.55
N SER A 45 -6.21 -9.17 17.18
CA SER A 45 -6.42 -8.31 18.35
C SER A 45 -6.56 -6.82 18.00
N SER A 46 -6.41 -6.46 16.74
CA SER A 46 -6.49 -5.07 16.28
C SER A 46 -7.94 -4.63 16.10
N ARG A 47 -8.14 -3.31 16.08
CA ARG A 47 -9.45 -2.66 15.90
C ARG A 47 -9.47 -1.67 14.75
N HIS A 48 -8.39 -0.94 14.54
CA HIS A 48 -8.31 0.14 13.55
C HIS A 48 -7.05 -0.03 12.71
N VAL A 49 -7.23 -0.38 11.45
CA VAL A 49 -6.11 -0.53 10.51
C VAL A 49 -6.05 0.62 9.53
N LEU A 50 -4.86 1.19 9.37
CA LEU A 50 -4.53 2.11 8.28
C LEU A 50 -3.90 1.34 7.14
N GLU A 51 -4.49 1.41 5.95
CA GLU A 51 -3.87 0.92 4.71
C GLU A 51 -3.12 2.08 4.05
N ILE A 52 -1.80 1.99 3.95
CA ILE A 52 -0.94 2.97 3.28
C ILE A 52 -0.74 2.56 1.82
N GLY A 53 -1.09 3.46 0.90
CA GLY A 53 -0.97 3.21 -0.52
C GLY A 53 -2.04 2.22 -1.02
N SER A 54 -3.32 2.57 -0.84
CA SER A 54 -4.46 1.70 -1.20
C SER A 54 -4.62 1.50 -2.71
N GLY A 55 -3.95 2.32 -3.53
CA GLY A 55 -3.87 2.18 -4.99
C GLY A 55 -5.24 2.20 -5.66
N THR A 56 -5.66 1.08 -6.23
CA THR A 56 -6.98 0.94 -6.86
C THR A 56 -8.15 0.85 -5.87
N GLY A 57 -7.89 0.48 -4.61
CA GLY A 57 -8.92 0.19 -3.61
C GLY A 57 -9.40 -1.27 -3.59
N GLN A 58 -8.91 -2.14 -4.49
CA GLN A 58 -9.33 -3.55 -4.58
C GLN A 58 -9.08 -4.34 -3.29
N HIS A 59 -7.93 -4.14 -2.64
CA HIS A 59 -7.61 -4.82 -1.38
C HIS A 59 -8.58 -4.44 -0.27
N SER A 60 -8.87 -3.17 -0.10
CA SER A 60 -9.73 -2.68 0.98
C SER A 60 -11.13 -3.27 0.93
N VAL A 61 -11.75 -3.35 -0.27
CA VAL A 61 -13.09 -3.94 -0.45
C VAL A 61 -13.10 -5.45 -0.30
N TYR A 62 -11.96 -6.10 -0.47
CA TYR A 62 -11.82 -7.53 -0.24
C TYR A 62 -11.58 -7.87 1.23
N PHE A 63 -10.74 -7.08 1.93
CA PHE A 63 -10.34 -7.36 3.31
C PHE A 63 -11.38 -6.89 4.33
N ALA A 64 -11.90 -5.67 4.20
CA ALA A 64 -12.78 -5.09 5.20
C ALA A 64 -13.96 -6.00 5.58
N PRO A 65 -14.78 -6.54 4.65
CA PRO A 65 -15.90 -7.40 5.01
C PRO A 65 -15.49 -8.77 5.58
N ARG A 66 -14.23 -9.19 5.35
CA ARG A 66 -13.66 -10.46 5.84
C ARG A 66 -12.91 -10.33 7.16
N LEU A 67 -12.73 -9.09 7.63
CA LEU A 67 -12.12 -8.74 8.91
C LEU A 67 -13.07 -7.79 9.68
N PRO A 68 -14.28 -8.27 10.02
CA PRO A 68 -15.36 -7.41 10.51
C PRO A 68 -15.08 -6.78 11.89
N GLN A 69 -14.08 -7.30 12.62
CA GLN A 69 -13.62 -6.70 13.87
C GLN A 69 -12.80 -5.43 13.70
N LEU A 70 -12.32 -5.15 12.46
CA LEU A 70 -11.50 -4.00 12.13
C LEU A 70 -12.35 -2.87 11.53
N THR A 71 -12.05 -1.64 11.88
CA THR A 71 -12.30 -0.50 11.01
C THR A 71 -11.15 -0.39 10.02
N TRP A 72 -11.46 -0.50 8.72
CA TRP A 72 -10.46 -0.43 7.65
C TRP A 72 -10.43 0.98 7.06
N GLN A 73 -9.36 1.70 7.32
CA GLN A 73 -9.13 3.04 6.81
C GLN A 73 -8.16 2.98 5.64
N THR A 74 -8.62 3.36 4.45
CA THR A 74 -7.74 3.52 3.28
C THR A 74 -7.03 4.87 3.31
N SER A 75 -5.82 4.93 2.73
CA SER A 75 -5.10 6.18 2.50
C SER A 75 -4.22 6.11 1.26
N ASP A 76 -4.14 7.22 0.54
CA ASP A 76 -3.31 7.36 -0.67
C ASP A 76 -3.14 8.85 -1.04
N LEU A 77 -2.39 9.10 -2.11
CA LEU A 77 -2.38 10.40 -2.78
C LEU A 77 -3.79 10.74 -3.29
N THR A 78 -4.15 12.00 -3.26
CA THR A 78 -5.49 12.49 -3.66
C THR A 78 -5.89 12.04 -5.07
N ASP A 79 -4.93 11.91 -5.99
CA ASP A 79 -5.17 11.46 -7.37
C ASP A 79 -5.73 10.02 -7.45
N ASN A 80 -5.47 9.19 -6.45
CA ASN A 80 -5.97 7.81 -6.38
C ASN A 80 -7.35 7.71 -5.72
N HIS A 81 -7.80 8.74 -5.00
CA HIS A 81 -9.07 8.73 -4.27
C HIS A 81 -10.30 8.41 -5.15
N PRO A 82 -10.45 8.97 -6.37
CA PRO A 82 -11.61 8.63 -7.22
C PRO A 82 -11.72 7.14 -7.52
N GLY A 83 -10.59 6.47 -7.76
CA GLY A 83 -10.55 5.02 -8.00
C GLY A 83 -10.94 4.21 -6.77
N ILE A 84 -10.38 4.56 -5.61
CA ILE A 84 -10.69 3.93 -4.33
C ILE A 84 -12.18 4.09 -4.00
N GLN A 85 -12.71 5.31 -4.13
CA GLN A 85 -14.12 5.61 -3.87
C GLN A 85 -15.07 4.86 -4.82
N ALA A 86 -14.68 4.70 -6.09
CA ALA A 86 -15.46 3.92 -7.06
C ALA A 86 -15.57 2.44 -6.64
N TRP A 87 -14.47 1.84 -6.19
CA TRP A 87 -14.48 0.48 -5.63
C TRP A 87 -15.33 0.39 -4.36
N HIS A 88 -15.22 1.37 -3.45
CA HIS A 88 -16.01 1.40 -2.22
C HIS A 88 -17.51 1.54 -2.51
N ALA A 89 -17.89 2.33 -3.52
CA ALA A 89 -19.29 2.48 -3.93
C ALA A 89 -19.85 1.18 -4.54
N ALA A 90 -19.04 0.46 -5.30
CA ALA A 90 -19.44 -0.81 -5.91
C ALA A 90 -19.47 -1.99 -4.91
N HIS A 91 -18.67 -1.92 -3.83
CA HIS A 91 -18.49 -3.00 -2.86
C HIS A 91 -18.51 -2.44 -1.43
N THR A 92 -19.70 -2.07 -0.96
CA THR A 92 -19.87 -1.46 0.37
C THR A 92 -19.62 -2.44 1.51
N ALA A 93 -18.97 -1.96 2.57
CA ALA A 93 -18.84 -2.68 3.83
C ALA A 93 -18.95 -1.69 5.00
N PRO A 94 -19.62 -2.07 6.11
CA PRO A 94 -19.92 -1.14 7.21
C PRO A 94 -18.66 -0.66 7.95
N ASN A 95 -17.59 -1.42 7.85
CA ASN A 95 -16.31 -1.16 8.52
C ASN A 95 -15.25 -0.56 7.57
N LEU A 96 -15.62 -0.24 6.32
CA LEU A 96 -14.73 0.38 5.33
C LEU A 96 -14.90 1.90 5.34
N ARG A 97 -13.77 2.64 5.43
CA ARG A 97 -13.74 4.09 5.51
C ARG A 97 -13.20 4.71 4.21
N ALA A 98 -13.78 5.87 3.85
CA ALA A 98 -13.32 6.66 2.71
C ALA A 98 -11.82 7.01 2.83
N PRO A 99 -11.09 7.16 1.70
CA PRO A 99 -9.66 7.38 1.73
C PRO A 99 -9.28 8.71 2.39
N LEU A 100 -8.26 8.65 3.25
CA LEU A 100 -7.56 9.84 3.76
C LEU A 100 -6.44 10.21 2.78
N GLU A 101 -6.20 11.50 2.61
CA GLU A 101 -5.03 11.98 1.90
C GLU A 101 -3.77 11.65 2.71
N PHE A 102 -2.82 10.98 2.06
CA PHE A 102 -1.55 10.66 2.68
C PHE A 102 -0.43 10.57 1.64
N ASP A 103 0.32 11.66 1.53
CA ASP A 103 1.62 11.68 0.86
C ASP A 103 2.71 11.45 1.90
N MET A 104 3.39 10.30 1.82
CA MET A 104 4.49 9.96 2.74
C MET A 104 5.64 10.99 2.75
N ALA A 105 5.79 11.79 1.68
CA ALA A 105 6.84 12.79 1.58
C ALA A 105 6.52 14.06 2.38
N THR A 106 5.26 14.46 2.42
CA THR A 106 4.86 15.80 2.88
C THR A 106 3.79 15.81 3.96
N SER A 107 2.94 14.76 4.02
CA SER A 107 1.83 14.73 4.96
C SER A 107 2.29 14.41 6.39
N ALA A 108 1.57 14.98 7.36
CA ALA A 108 1.56 14.47 8.72
C ALA A 108 0.87 13.10 8.77
N TRP A 109 0.93 12.41 9.92
CA TRP A 109 0.20 11.16 10.11
C TRP A 109 -1.29 11.37 9.89
N PRO A 110 -1.95 10.52 9.07
CA PRO A 110 -3.35 10.70 8.78
C PRO A 110 -4.20 10.49 10.02
N THR A 111 -5.14 11.42 10.24
CA THR A 111 -6.04 11.38 11.40
C THR A 111 -7.48 11.29 10.91
N PRO A 112 -8.23 10.23 11.25
CA PRO A 112 -9.63 10.11 10.88
C PRO A 112 -10.51 11.12 11.62
N ALA A 113 -11.68 11.46 11.05
CA ALA A 113 -12.57 12.48 11.60
C ALA A 113 -13.09 12.14 13.02
N ASP A 114 -13.27 10.85 13.30
CA ASP A 114 -13.67 10.32 14.62
C ASP A 114 -12.49 10.12 15.58
N GLN A 115 -11.29 10.55 15.17
CA GLN A 115 -10.07 10.66 15.98
C GLN A 115 -9.63 9.38 16.71
N PHE A 116 -10.00 8.20 16.22
CA PHE A 116 -9.44 6.97 16.76
C PHE A 116 -7.97 6.79 16.37
N GLU A 117 -7.23 6.10 17.20
CA GLU A 117 -5.84 5.73 16.90
C GLU A 117 -5.79 4.43 16.11
N PHE A 118 -4.86 4.35 15.14
CA PHE A 118 -4.59 3.11 14.44
C PHE A 118 -3.71 2.21 15.31
N ASP A 119 -4.16 1.00 15.56
CA ASP A 119 -3.41 -0.06 16.24
C ASP A 119 -2.81 -1.09 15.28
N ALA A 120 -3.11 -0.93 13.98
CA ALA A 120 -2.51 -1.70 12.92
C ALA A 120 -2.26 -0.83 11.68
N VAL A 121 -1.22 -1.18 10.93
CA VAL A 121 -0.90 -0.61 9.62
C VAL A 121 -0.66 -1.74 8.64
N PHE A 122 -1.17 -1.58 7.43
CA PHE A 122 -0.95 -2.48 6.32
C PHE A 122 -0.48 -1.72 5.09
N THR A 123 0.43 -2.29 4.33
CA THR A 123 0.81 -1.79 3.00
C THR A 123 1.16 -2.95 2.07
N SER A 124 0.77 -2.82 0.81
CA SER A 124 1.00 -3.85 -0.21
C SER A 124 1.67 -3.25 -1.43
N ASN A 125 2.76 -3.87 -1.87
CA ASN A 125 3.49 -3.48 -3.08
C ASN A 125 4.04 -2.04 -3.10
N THR A 126 4.15 -1.38 -1.95
CA THR A 126 4.59 0.01 -1.83
C THR A 126 6.12 0.12 -1.75
N CYS A 127 6.76 -0.70 -0.92
CA CYS A 127 8.18 -0.57 -0.60
C CYS A 127 9.11 -0.60 -1.82
N HIS A 128 8.79 -1.38 -2.85
CA HIS A 128 9.61 -1.49 -4.05
C HIS A 128 9.26 -0.45 -5.13
N ILE A 129 8.11 0.24 -5.00
CA ILE A 129 7.67 1.28 -5.93
C ILE A 129 8.24 2.65 -5.54
N VAL A 130 8.13 3.03 -4.25
CA VAL A 130 8.57 4.35 -3.79
C VAL A 130 10.09 4.38 -3.55
N ALA A 131 10.69 5.57 -3.60
CA ALA A 131 12.11 5.75 -3.29
C ALA A 131 12.45 5.32 -1.85
N TRP A 132 13.67 4.81 -1.62
CA TRP A 132 14.09 4.33 -0.30
C TRP A 132 13.90 5.35 0.84
N PRO A 133 14.17 6.66 0.67
CA PRO A 133 13.87 7.64 1.71
C PRO A 133 12.40 7.70 2.11
N LEU A 134 11.47 7.42 1.19
CA LEU A 134 10.04 7.35 1.52
C LEU A 134 9.69 6.06 2.30
N VAL A 135 10.37 4.95 2.00
CA VAL A 135 10.26 3.74 2.84
C VAL A 135 10.75 4.05 4.26
N GLN A 136 11.89 4.72 4.39
CA GLN A 136 12.41 5.13 5.71
C GLN A 136 11.42 6.04 6.45
N ARG A 137 10.83 7.02 5.76
CA ARG A 137 9.82 7.91 6.32
C ARG A 137 8.55 7.18 6.74
N MET A 138 8.09 6.20 5.96
CA MET A 138 6.95 5.34 6.32
C MET A 138 7.22 4.61 7.64
N PHE A 139 8.39 3.99 7.80
CA PHE A 139 8.75 3.29 9.03
C PHE A 139 8.88 4.22 10.23
N GLU A 140 9.42 5.42 10.04
CA GLU A 140 9.48 6.46 11.08
C GLU A 140 8.08 6.85 11.55
N LEU A 141 7.18 7.16 10.61
CA LEU A 141 5.80 7.55 10.92
C LEU A 141 5.05 6.41 11.62
N VAL A 142 5.11 5.21 11.06
CA VAL A 142 4.47 4.03 11.66
C VAL A 142 5.04 3.76 13.06
N GLY A 143 6.36 3.78 13.21
CA GLY A 143 7.00 3.56 14.50
C GLY A 143 6.68 4.62 15.53
N THR A 144 6.44 5.87 15.12
CA THR A 144 6.07 6.97 16.01
C THR A 144 4.61 6.85 16.49
N HIS A 145 3.70 6.45 15.60
CA HIS A 145 2.26 6.52 15.86
C HIS A 145 1.60 5.20 16.25
N LEU A 146 2.21 4.05 15.93
CA LEU A 146 1.69 2.78 16.43
C LEU A 146 1.81 2.70 17.95
N PRO A 147 0.73 2.32 18.65
CA PRO A 147 0.78 2.06 20.09
C PRO A 147 1.61 0.81 20.39
N ALA A 148 1.95 0.63 21.65
CA ALA A 148 2.57 -0.58 22.15
C ALA A 148 1.74 -1.82 21.73
N SER A 149 2.42 -2.86 21.24
CA SER A 149 1.83 -4.05 20.65
C SER A 149 1.09 -3.85 19.32
N GLY A 150 1.06 -2.65 18.76
CA GLY A 150 0.51 -2.38 17.43
C GLY A 150 1.24 -3.16 16.34
N VAL A 151 0.54 -3.47 15.27
CA VAL A 151 1.01 -4.37 14.19
C VAL A 151 1.29 -3.58 12.92
N PHE A 152 2.43 -3.83 12.28
CA PHE A 152 2.72 -3.35 10.93
C PHE A 152 2.95 -4.55 10.00
N ALA A 153 2.09 -4.71 8.99
CA ALA A 153 2.18 -5.77 8.00
C ALA A 153 2.52 -5.20 6.62
N ILE A 154 3.54 -5.78 5.98
CA ILE A 154 4.05 -5.33 4.68
C ILE A 154 4.06 -6.51 3.72
N TYR A 155 3.39 -6.38 2.58
CA TYR A 155 3.43 -7.36 1.50
C TYR A 155 4.25 -6.85 0.30
N GLY A 156 5.07 -7.71 -0.26
CA GLY A 156 5.81 -7.47 -1.50
C GLY A 156 6.99 -8.41 -1.69
N PRO A 157 7.75 -8.27 -2.79
CA PRO A 157 8.99 -9.01 -3.00
C PRO A 157 10.14 -8.34 -2.23
N PHE A 158 11.03 -9.18 -1.68
CA PHE A 158 12.25 -8.75 -0.99
C PHE A 158 13.44 -9.57 -1.46
N ASN A 159 14.62 -8.96 -1.42
CA ASN A 159 15.90 -9.62 -1.54
C ASN A 159 16.36 -10.14 -0.17
N TYR A 160 17.22 -11.15 -0.16
CA TYR A 160 17.81 -11.70 1.07
C TYR A 160 19.32 -11.81 0.89
N GLY A 161 20.08 -11.30 1.86
CA GLY A 161 21.55 -11.26 1.79
C GLY A 161 22.08 -10.56 0.55
N GLY A 162 21.40 -9.51 0.09
CA GLY A 162 21.76 -8.76 -1.13
C GLY A 162 21.54 -9.53 -2.44
N ARG A 163 20.73 -10.60 -2.43
CA ARG A 163 20.49 -11.44 -3.60
C ARG A 163 19.00 -11.54 -3.93
N PHE A 164 18.68 -11.60 -5.21
CA PHE A 164 17.33 -11.90 -5.66
C PHE A 164 16.94 -13.34 -5.28
N THR A 165 15.69 -13.52 -4.89
CA THR A 165 15.14 -14.84 -4.52
C THR A 165 14.75 -15.68 -5.74
N SER A 166 14.67 -15.07 -6.92
CA SER A 166 14.34 -15.72 -8.18
C SER A 166 14.73 -14.87 -9.37
N ASP A 167 14.85 -15.49 -10.55
CA ASP A 167 15.08 -14.79 -11.82
C ASP A 167 13.92 -13.82 -12.15
N SER A 168 12.69 -14.18 -11.79
CA SER A 168 11.52 -13.31 -11.96
C SER A 168 11.60 -12.05 -11.13
N ASN A 169 12.10 -12.13 -9.87
CA ASN A 169 12.32 -10.97 -9.03
C ASN A 169 13.45 -10.09 -9.55
N GLN A 170 14.52 -10.69 -10.11
CA GLN A 170 15.59 -9.92 -10.77
C GLN A 170 15.06 -9.16 -12.00
N ALA A 171 14.28 -9.82 -12.85
CA ALA A 171 13.68 -9.18 -14.01
C ALA A 171 12.70 -8.06 -13.61
N PHE A 172 11.93 -8.28 -12.54
CA PHE A 172 11.01 -7.29 -12.01
C PHE A 172 11.73 -6.07 -11.42
N ASP A 173 12.83 -6.26 -10.68
CA ASP A 173 13.67 -5.16 -10.19
C ASP A 173 14.22 -4.31 -11.35
N ALA A 174 14.73 -4.98 -12.41
CA ALA A 174 15.24 -4.29 -13.59
C ALA A 174 14.13 -3.46 -14.28
N TRP A 175 12.92 -4.01 -14.40
CA TRP A 175 11.76 -3.32 -14.96
C TRP A 175 11.34 -2.10 -14.11
N LEU A 176 11.31 -2.22 -12.77
CA LEU A 176 11.02 -1.12 -11.87
C LEU A 176 12.03 0.02 -12.05
N ARG A 177 13.34 -0.29 -12.08
CA ARG A 177 14.40 0.71 -12.21
C ARG A 177 14.44 1.41 -13.57
N GLN A 178 13.95 0.76 -14.61
CA GLN A 178 13.77 1.40 -15.92
C GLN A 178 12.68 2.49 -15.88
N ARG A 179 11.66 2.33 -15.05
CA ARG A 179 10.57 3.31 -14.88
C ARG A 179 10.94 4.45 -13.92
N ASP A 180 11.56 4.11 -12.80
CA ASP A 180 12.14 5.06 -11.84
C ASP A 180 13.39 4.42 -11.22
N ALA A 181 14.56 5.00 -11.44
CA ALA A 181 15.82 4.49 -10.91
C ALA A 181 15.87 4.40 -9.37
N ARG A 182 14.97 5.09 -8.67
CA ARG A 182 14.83 5.06 -7.21
C ARG A 182 13.98 3.89 -6.71
N SER A 183 13.17 3.28 -7.58
CA SER A 183 12.40 2.06 -7.31
C SER A 183 13.32 0.84 -7.30
N GLY A 184 12.82 -0.29 -6.83
CA GLY A 184 13.52 -1.59 -6.83
C GLY A 184 13.26 -2.38 -5.56
N LEU A 185 13.53 -3.68 -5.61
CA LEU A 185 13.34 -4.59 -4.49
C LEU A 185 14.24 -4.19 -3.32
N ARG A 186 13.69 -4.25 -2.12
CA ARG A 186 14.41 -3.91 -0.89
C ARG A 186 14.99 -5.17 -0.27
N ASP A 187 16.15 -5.02 0.36
CA ASP A 187 16.75 -6.10 1.14
C ASP A 187 15.97 -6.30 2.43
N PHE A 188 15.62 -7.53 2.71
CA PHE A 188 14.93 -7.95 3.94
C PHE A 188 15.63 -7.45 5.19
N GLU A 189 16.96 -7.62 5.24
CA GLU A 189 17.78 -7.22 6.38
C GLU A 189 17.76 -5.70 6.61
N ALA A 190 17.76 -4.92 5.54
CA ALA A 190 17.65 -3.46 5.61
C ALA A 190 16.28 -3.03 6.15
N VAL A 191 15.21 -3.72 5.72
CA VAL A 191 13.85 -3.45 6.19
C VAL A 191 13.67 -3.84 7.65
N VAL A 192 14.23 -4.99 8.08
CA VAL A 192 14.20 -5.44 9.49
C VAL A 192 15.01 -4.49 10.39
N ALA A 193 16.19 -4.05 9.92
CA ALA A 193 17.01 -3.06 10.66
C ALA A 193 16.26 -1.72 10.81
N LEU A 194 15.59 -1.28 9.75
CA LEU A 194 14.78 -0.06 9.77
C LEU A 194 13.60 -0.17 10.73
N ALA A 195 12.89 -1.30 10.75
CA ALA A 195 11.82 -1.56 11.72
C ALA A 195 12.33 -1.48 13.15
N LYS A 196 13.48 -2.11 13.42
CA LYS A 196 14.13 -2.10 14.74
C LYS A 196 14.51 -0.68 15.18
N LEU A 197 15.04 0.14 14.26
CA LEU A 197 15.37 1.54 14.53
C LEU A 197 14.16 2.33 15.04
N HIS A 198 12.97 2.02 14.54
CA HIS A 198 11.71 2.67 14.92
C HIS A 198 10.89 1.89 15.96
N GLY A 199 11.53 1.02 16.74
CA GLY A 199 10.93 0.33 17.87
C GLY A 199 9.95 -0.78 17.47
N MET A 200 10.14 -1.40 16.33
CA MET A 200 9.33 -2.53 15.87
C MET A 200 10.19 -3.77 15.68
N GLN A 201 9.65 -4.95 16.01
CA GLN A 201 10.33 -6.24 15.88
C GLN A 201 9.59 -7.13 14.89
N LEU A 202 10.34 -7.78 14.00
CA LEU A 202 9.80 -8.81 13.13
C LEU A 202 9.27 -9.99 13.97
N GLN A 203 8.01 -10.32 13.73
CA GLN A 203 7.34 -11.48 14.35
C GLN A 203 7.20 -12.63 13.36
N ARG A 204 6.93 -12.31 12.09
CA ARG A 204 6.69 -13.31 11.05
C ARG A 204 7.26 -12.85 9.72
N ASP A 205 7.82 -13.79 8.98
CA ASP A 205 8.25 -13.65 7.59
C ASP A 205 7.61 -14.80 6.80
N GLU A 206 6.44 -14.51 6.21
CA GLU A 206 5.60 -15.51 5.56
C GLU A 206 5.90 -15.59 4.07
N ALA A 207 6.16 -16.81 3.59
CA ALA A 207 6.31 -17.06 2.17
C ALA A 207 4.96 -16.93 1.46
N MET A 208 4.96 -16.15 0.39
CA MET A 208 3.77 -15.84 -0.39
C MET A 208 3.93 -16.30 -1.85
N PRO A 209 2.84 -16.50 -2.59
CA PRO A 209 2.94 -16.83 -4.01
C PRO A 209 3.79 -15.84 -4.81
N ALA A 210 4.32 -16.29 -5.94
CA ALA A 210 5.13 -15.51 -6.88
C ALA A 210 6.37 -14.85 -6.22
N ASN A 211 7.04 -15.57 -5.32
CA ASN A 211 8.26 -15.13 -4.63
C ASN A 211 8.10 -13.81 -3.84
N ASN A 212 6.88 -13.52 -3.39
CA ASN A 212 6.60 -12.44 -2.45
C ASN A 212 6.71 -12.92 -1.00
N ARG A 213 6.66 -11.96 -0.08
CA ARG A 213 6.65 -12.18 1.37
C ARG A 213 5.58 -11.30 2.02
N THR A 214 5.07 -11.74 3.17
CA THR A 214 4.39 -10.84 4.10
C THR A 214 5.22 -10.76 5.37
N LEU A 215 5.78 -9.58 5.63
CA LEU A 215 6.55 -9.30 6.85
C LEU A 215 5.60 -8.70 7.88
N VAL A 216 5.51 -9.30 9.06
CA VAL A 216 4.67 -8.81 10.15
C VAL A 216 5.57 -8.34 11.29
N PHE A 217 5.49 -7.06 11.60
CA PHE A 217 6.21 -6.42 12.69
C PHE A 217 5.25 -6.09 13.83
N ARG A 218 5.77 -6.04 15.05
CA ARG A 218 5.04 -5.59 16.23
C ARG A 218 5.82 -4.50 16.96
N LYS A 219 5.12 -3.44 17.36
CA LYS A 219 5.68 -2.36 18.17
C LYS A 219 6.04 -2.88 19.56
N TRP A 220 7.22 -2.51 20.04
CA TRP A 220 7.65 -2.87 21.41
C TRP A 220 6.82 -2.12 22.45
N LEU A 221 6.71 -2.72 23.62
CA LEU A 221 6.33 -2.00 24.82
C LEU A 221 7.49 -1.04 25.15
N SER A 222 7.22 0.26 25.20
CA SER A 222 8.18 1.22 25.79
C SER A 222 8.37 0.80 27.25
N GLN A 223 9.60 0.48 27.64
CA GLN A 223 9.94 0.27 29.06
C GLN A 223 9.88 1.60 29.80
#